data_943d11cd159582b336ba0ac0d5a5d8c6
#
_entry.id   943d11cd159582b336ba0ac0d5a5d8c6
#
_cell.length_a   1.000
_cell.length_b   1.000
_cell.length_c   1.000
_cell.angle_alpha   90.00
_cell.angle_beta   90.00
_cell.angle_gamma   90.00
#
_symmetry.space_group_name_H-M   'P 1'
#
loop_
_entity.id
_entity.type
_entity.pdbx_description
1 polymer ?
#
loop_
_entity_poly.entity_id
_entity_poly.type
_entity_poly.pdbx_seq_one_letter_code
_entity_poly.pdbx_strand_id
1 'polypeptide(L)'
;PARSLMSGWRDLAQQCHGYGSRFFIQLTPGLGRVGPPTCLVQQTKFPVSASFNRNFYIPELPCLRLSDRKLTRIIKNAGQAAADAKACLIDGVYLHGHEGYLLEQMTNRAFNRRKLGKYADWQRFGLDMVREIRRRVGHNYPIMYRIDLSLALNETYGGRMDQVASLKKFKNGRSVAETLDYMENLVKAGVDLFDVDIGCYDNWWLPHPPAGMPAGCFLPVSRIVKEHFAQKGIRSNAGVEVPVVAVGKLGYPDVCERALRGGDCD
;
A
#
# COMPACT_ATOMS: atom_id res chain seq x y z
N PRO A 1 -18.03 -10.38 8.44
CA PRO A 1 -19.06 -9.36 8.26
C PRO A 1 -20.47 -9.93 8.48
N ALA A 2 -21.44 -9.06 8.85
CA ALA A 2 -22.82 -9.49 8.97
C ALA A 2 -23.36 -9.95 7.59
N ARG A 3 -24.28 -10.94 7.58
CA ARG A 3 -24.83 -11.47 6.32
C ARG A 3 -25.43 -10.38 5.42
N SER A 4 -26.07 -9.36 6.00
CA SER A 4 -26.60 -8.20 5.26
C SER A 4 -25.53 -7.39 4.53
N LEU A 5 -24.35 -7.22 5.12
CA LEU A 5 -23.22 -6.54 4.46
C LEU A 5 -22.67 -7.38 3.31
N MET A 6 -22.61 -8.70 3.45
CA MET A 6 -22.14 -9.59 2.38
C MET A 6 -23.11 -9.62 1.20
N SER A 7 -24.43 -9.56 1.43
CA SER A 7 -25.39 -9.44 0.32
C SER A 7 -25.21 -8.12 -0.43
N GLY A 8 -25.10 -6.98 0.28
CA GLY A 8 -24.90 -5.69 -0.37
C GLY A 8 -23.63 -5.63 -1.22
N TRP A 9 -22.52 -6.21 -0.75
CA TRP A 9 -21.29 -6.31 -1.55
C TRP A 9 -21.47 -7.20 -2.79
N ARG A 10 -22.22 -8.29 -2.67
CA ARG A 10 -22.52 -9.17 -3.81
C ARG A 10 -23.38 -8.45 -4.84
N ASP A 11 -24.43 -7.76 -4.38
CA ASP A 11 -25.31 -7.00 -5.26
C ASP A 11 -24.54 -5.93 -6.02
N LEU A 12 -23.62 -5.21 -5.35
CA LEU A 12 -22.74 -4.23 -6.00
C LEU A 12 -21.82 -4.87 -7.03
N ALA A 13 -21.18 -6.00 -6.70
CA ALA A 13 -20.33 -6.72 -7.65
C ALA A 13 -21.11 -7.16 -8.89
N GLN A 14 -22.32 -7.71 -8.70
CA GLN A 14 -23.20 -8.10 -9.80
C GLN A 14 -23.63 -6.93 -10.68
N GLN A 15 -23.90 -5.76 -10.10
CA GLN A 15 -24.18 -4.54 -10.86
C GLN A 15 -22.98 -4.15 -11.74
N CYS A 16 -21.77 -4.15 -11.19
CA CYS A 16 -20.54 -3.89 -11.98
C CYS A 16 -20.38 -4.90 -13.12
N HIS A 17 -20.60 -6.19 -12.84
CA HIS A 17 -20.50 -7.26 -13.84
C HIS A 17 -21.54 -7.12 -14.95
N GLY A 18 -22.75 -6.62 -14.63
CA GLY A 18 -23.80 -6.35 -15.61
C GLY A 18 -23.38 -5.35 -16.70
N TYR A 19 -22.40 -4.50 -16.41
CA TYR A 19 -21.78 -3.56 -17.36
C TYR A 19 -20.44 -4.06 -17.92
N GLY A 20 -20.07 -5.31 -17.70
CA GLY A 20 -18.81 -5.89 -18.16
C GLY A 20 -17.58 -5.45 -17.35
N SER A 21 -17.76 -4.71 -16.26
CA SER A 21 -16.67 -4.18 -15.42
C SER A 21 -16.21 -5.18 -14.38
N ARG A 22 -14.93 -5.12 -14.01
CA ARG A 22 -14.38 -5.84 -12.87
C ARG A 22 -14.37 -4.95 -11.62
N PHE A 23 -14.58 -5.56 -10.47
CA PHE A 23 -14.68 -4.84 -9.20
C PHE A 23 -13.67 -5.37 -8.18
N PHE A 24 -12.76 -4.49 -7.74
CA PHE A 24 -11.78 -4.78 -6.70
C PHE A 24 -12.12 -4.01 -5.42
N ILE A 25 -11.89 -4.63 -4.26
CA ILE A 25 -12.05 -3.95 -2.97
C ILE A 25 -10.68 -3.71 -2.33
N GLN A 26 -10.45 -2.47 -1.88
CA GLN A 26 -9.24 -2.13 -1.17
C GLN A 26 -9.32 -2.55 0.30
N LEU A 27 -8.29 -3.25 0.77
CA LEU A 27 -8.13 -3.69 2.16
C LEU A 27 -6.98 -2.92 2.82
N THR A 28 -7.23 -2.42 4.02
CA THR A 28 -6.20 -1.81 4.86
C THR A 28 -6.11 -2.50 6.22
N PRO A 29 -4.90 -2.75 6.74
CA PRO A 29 -4.73 -3.26 8.11
C PRO A 29 -4.95 -2.20 9.19
N GLY A 30 -5.24 -0.96 8.79
CA GLY A 30 -5.51 0.15 9.67
C GLY A 30 -4.66 1.39 9.38
N LEU A 31 -5.02 2.49 10.02
CA LEU A 31 -4.44 3.81 9.77
C LEU A 31 -3.05 4.00 10.41
N GLY A 32 -2.73 3.24 11.46
CA GLY A 32 -1.46 3.41 12.15
C GLY A 32 -1.31 4.80 12.78
N ARG A 33 -0.14 5.42 12.61
CA ARG A 33 0.17 6.75 13.15
C ARG A 33 -0.66 7.89 12.57
N VAL A 34 -1.29 7.67 11.42
CA VAL A 34 -2.17 8.66 10.79
C VAL A 34 -3.64 8.47 11.16
N GLY A 35 -3.92 7.64 12.16
CA GLY A 35 -5.25 7.55 12.76
C GLY A 35 -5.64 8.87 13.43
N PRO A 36 -6.87 9.41 13.15
CA PRO A 36 -7.30 10.67 13.72
C PRO A 36 -7.44 10.57 15.25
N PRO A 37 -7.15 11.64 16.01
CA PRO A 37 -7.21 11.64 17.46
C PRO A 37 -8.63 11.42 18.02
N THR A 38 -9.65 11.61 17.22
CA THR A 38 -11.04 11.27 17.55
C THR A 38 -11.21 9.81 17.97
N CYS A 39 -10.37 8.90 17.47
CA CYS A 39 -10.34 7.51 17.89
C CYS A 39 -10.01 7.35 19.39
N LEU A 40 -9.21 8.27 19.96
CA LEU A 40 -8.91 8.27 21.40
C LEU A 40 -10.16 8.61 22.22
N VAL A 41 -10.90 9.61 21.78
CA VAL A 41 -12.11 10.08 22.48
C VAL A 41 -13.28 9.10 22.31
N GLN A 42 -13.51 8.65 21.07
CA GLN A 42 -14.68 7.81 20.75
C GLN A 42 -14.49 6.32 21.12
N GLN A 43 -13.27 5.82 21.09
CA GLN A 43 -12.99 4.40 21.29
C GLN A 43 -12.09 4.11 22.51
N THR A 44 -11.67 5.14 23.26
CA THR A 44 -10.75 5.03 24.40
C THR A 44 -9.49 4.23 24.09
N LYS A 45 -9.02 4.30 22.83
CA LYS A 45 -7.86 3.55 22.35
C LYS A 45 -6.78 4.48 21.85
N PHE A 46 -5.57 4.29 22.36
CA PHE A 46 -4.39 4.95 21.80
C PHE A 46 -4.16 4.54 20.35
N PRO A 47 -3.70 5.46 19.49
CA PRO A 47 -3.26 5.12 18.15
C PRO A 47 -2.12 4.10 18.23
N VAL A 48 -2.04 3.24 17.22
CA VAL A 48 -1.04 2.16 17.16
C VAL A 48 -0.12 2.33 15.95
N SER A 49 1.08 1.77 16.00
CA SER A 49 2.02 1.85 14.89
C SER A 49 3.00 0.67 14.89
N ALA A 50 3.84 0.59 13.86
CA ALA A 50 4.90 -0.40 13.74
C ALA A 50 5.89 -0.33 14.91
N SER A 51 6.24 0.86 15.36
CA SER A 51 7.11 1.16 16.50
C SER A 51 6.50 2.31 17.30
N PHE A 52 7.20 2.83 18.30
CA PHE A 52 6.82 4.06 18.98
C PHE A 52 7.03 5.25 18.01
N ASN A 53 6.02 5.54 17.22
CA ASN A 53 5.95 6.70 16.33
C ASN A 53 5.09 7.78 17.00
N ARG A 54 5.26 9.03 16.57
CA ARG A 54 4.36 10.12 16.95
C ARG A 54 3.12 10.07 16.06
N ASN A 55 1.95 10.41 16.61
CA ASN A 55 0.75 10.59 15.81
C ASN A 55 0.98 11.74 14.81
N PHE A 56 0.39 11.63 13.63
CA PHE A 56 0.56 12.66 12.59
C PHE A 56 -0.15 13.96 12.96
N TYR A 57 -1.40 13.88 13.44
CA TYR A 57 -2.23 15.04 13.75
C TYR A 57 -1.88 15.69 15.09
N ILE A 58 -1.48 14.89 16.07
CA ILE A 58 -1.06 15.36 17.40
C ILE A 58 0.31 14.73 17.70
N PRO A 59 1.43 15.39 17.31
CA PRO A 59 2.77 14.83 17.48
C PRO A 59 3.17 14.54 18.93
N GLU A 60 2.53 15.18 19.89
CA GLU A 60 2.71 14.94 21.34
C GLU A 60 2.13 13.60 21.79
N LEU A 61 1.15 13.06 21.04
CA LEU A 61 0.51 11.79 21.34
C LEU A 61 1.35 10.63 20.77
N PRO A 62 1.91 9.76 21.63
CA PRO A 62 2.66 8.60 21.14
C PRO A 62 1.71 7.53 20.58
N CYS A 63 2.12 6.89 19.50
CA CYS A 63 1.47 5.69 19.01
C CYS A 63 2.07 4.46 19.69
N LEU A 64 1.24 3.58 20.21
CA LEU A 64 1.69 2.35 20.86
C LEU A 64 2.19 1.34 19.82
N ARG A 65 3.32 0.71 20.11
CA ARG A 65 3.85 -0.36 19.28
C ARG A 65 2.92 -1.59 19.31
N LEU A 66 2.50 -2.07 18.16
CA LEU A 66 1.76 -3.32 18.05
C LEU A 66 2.64 -4.53 18.44
N SER A 67 2.10 -5.46 19.21
CA SER A 67 2.79 -6.73 19.49
C SER A 67 2.73 -7.67 18.29
N ASP A 68 3.67 -8.60 18.18
CA ASP A 68 3.69 -9.60 17.11
C ASP A 68 2.40 -10.45 17.08
N ARG A 69 1.83 -10.73 18.27
CA ARG A 69 0.54 -11.42 18.38
C ARG A 69 -0.61 -10.62 17.74
N LYS A 70 -0.65 -9.28 17.96
CA LYS A 70 -1.65 -8.41 17.32
C LYS A 70 -1.43 -8.33 15.81
N LEU A 71 -0.20 -8.21 15.36
CA LEU A 71 0.16 -8.20 13.93
C LEU A 71 -0.24 -9.50 13.23
N THR A 72 0.03 -10.65 13.84
CA THR A 72 -0.40 -11.96 13.31
C THR A 72 -1.93 -12.05 13.22
N ARG A 73 -2.67 -11.48 14.18
CA ARG A 73 -4.13 -11.42 14.12
C ARG A 73 -4.61 -10.54 12.96
N ILE A 74 -3.97 -9.39 12.73
CA ILE A 74 -4.28 -8.50 11.61
C ILE A 74 -4.09 -9.23 10.28
N ILE A 75 -2.99 -9.97 10.11
CA ILE A 75 -2.74 -10.80 8.92
C ILE A 75 -3.86 -11.82 8.70
N LYS A 76 -4.24 -12.55 9.74
CA LYS A 76 -5.35 -13.54 9.67
C LYS A 76 -6.68 -12.88 9.28
N ASN A 77 -6.94 -11.69 9.83
CA ASN A 77 -8.16 -10.93 9.51
C ASN A 77 -8.15 -10.42 8.05
N ALA A 78 -7.00 -9.98 7.53
CA ALA A 78 -6.86 -9.59 6.13
C ALA A 78 -7.13 -10.78 5.19
N GLY A 79 -6.60 -11.96 5.51
CA GLY A 79 -6.89 -13.18 4.78
C GLY A 79 -8.39 -13.54 4.82
N GLN A 80 -9.05 -13.38 5.98
CA GLN A 80 -10.49 -13.63 6.09
C GLN A 80 -11.29 -12.60 5.28
N ALA A 81 -10.94 -11.32 5.34
CA ALA A 81 -11.59 -10.28 4.55
C ALA A 81 -11.49 -10.54 3.03
N ALA A 82 -10.33 -11.02 2.58
CA ALA A 82 -10.16 -11.41 1.17
C ALA A 82 -11.03 -12.63 0.78
N ALA A 83 -11.14 -13.62 1.66
CA ALA A 83 -12.03 -14.76 1.44
C ALA A 83 -13.51 -14.34 1.40
N ASP A 84 -13.91 -13.43 2.28
CA ASP A 84 -15.27 -12.87 2.31
C ASP A 84 -15.55 -12.04 1.02
N ALA A 85 -14.57 -11.25 0.55
CA ALA A 85 -14.67 -10.52 -0.71
C ALA A 85 -14.90 -11.48 -1.90
N LYS A 86 -14.10 -12.54 -1.98
CA LYS A 86 -14.25 -13.58 -3.01
C LYS A 86 -15.63 -14.24 -2.95
N ALA A 87 -16.15 -14.54 -1.75
CA ALA A 87 -17.48 -15.10 -1.56
C ALA A 87 -18.61 -14.13 -1.96
N CYS A 88 -18.32 -12.82 -1.99
CA CYS A 88 -19.21 -11.77 -2.49
C CYS A 88 -19.07 -11.50 -3.99
N LEU A 89 -18.41 -12.35 -4.75
CA LEU A 89 -18.18 -12.22 -6.20
C LEU A 89 -17.32 -11.00 -6.58
N ILE A 90 -16.58 -10.43 -5.63
CA ILE A 90 -15.61 -9.38 -5.90
C ILE A 90 -14.42 -10.00 -6.64
N ASP A 91 -13.96 -9.38 -7.73
CA ASP A 91 -13.00 -9.96 -8.69
C ASP A 91 -11.57 -10.00 -8.17
N GLY A 92 -11.21 -9.18 -7.20
CA GLY A 92 -9.87 -9.15 -6.62
C GLY A 92 -9.79 -8.28 -5.37
N VAL A 93 -8.70 -8.40 -4.64
CA VAL A 93 -8.40 -7.53 -3.50
C VAL A 93 -7.21 -6.64 -3.78
N TYR A 94 -7.21 -5.49 -3.15
CA TYR A 94 -6.25 -4.42 -3.33
C TYR A 94 -5.68 -4.01 -1.97
N LEU A 95 -4.40 -4.28 -1.73
CA LEU A 95 -3.76 -3.98 -0.45
C LEU A 95 -3.23 -2.55 -0.41
N HIS A 96 -3.63 -1.79 0.62
CA HIS A 96 -3.20 -0.40 0.80
C HIS A 96 -1.89 -0.28 1.56
N GLY A 97 -0.76 -0.35 0.86
CA GLY A 97 0.60 -0.28 1.40
C GLY A 97 1.31 1.05 1.12
N HIS A 98 0.58 2.16 1.15
CA HIS A 98 1.00 3.50 0.75
C HIS A 98 0.53 4.58 1.75
N GLU A 99 0.88 5.84 1.53
CA GLU A 99 0.52 7.06 2.26
C GLU A 99 0.97 7.11 3.72
N GLY A 100 1.77 6.20 4.21
CA GLY A 100 2.16 6.16 5.62
C GLY A 100 1.13 5.47 6.52
N TYR A 101 0.19 4.70 5.97
CA TYR A 101 -0.72 3.85 6.75
C TYR A 101 -0.02 2.62 7.34
N LEU A 102 -0.72 1.82 8.14
CA LEU A 102 -0.08 0.78 8.95
C LEU A 102 0.71 -0.24 8.12
N LEU A 103 0.23 -0.64 6.93
CA LEU A 103 0.96 -1.59 6.09
C LEU A 103 2.30 -1.01 5.65
N GLU A 104 2.33 0.23 5.18
CA GLU A 104 3.58 0.90 4.86
C GLU A 104 4.46 1.10 6.09
N GLN A 105 3.88 1.53 7.23
CA GLN A 105 4.65 1.68 8.47
C GLN A 105 5.35 0.38 8.87
N MET A 106 4.73 -0.77 8.64
CA MET A 106 5.33 -2.07 8.94
C MET A 106 6.41 -2.47 7.92
N THR A 107 6.30 -2.01 6.68
CA THR A 107 7.17 -2.39 5.57
C THR A 107 8.17 -1.31 5.17
N ASN A 108 8.40 -0.32 6.04
CA ASN A 108 9.35 0.75 5.81
C ASN A 108 10.13 1.07 7.10
N ARG A 109 11.47 1.04 7.03
CA ARG A 109 12.35 1.27 8.18
C ARG A 109 12.23 2.69 8.79
N ALA A 110 11.71 3.65 8.04
CA ALA A 110 11.38 4.97 8.58
C ALA A 110 10.42 4.87 9.77
N PHE A 111 9.49 3.93 9.71
CA PHE A 111 8.46 3.71 10.73
C PHE A 111 8.70 2.45 11.55
N ASN A 112 9.14 1.34 10.92
CA ASN A 112 9.42 0.08 11.59
C ASN A 112 10.87 0.04 12.08
N ARG A 113 11.07 0.46 13.32
CA ARG A 113 12.39 0.47 13.99
C ARG A 113 12.53 -0.64 15.03
N ARG A 114 11.82 -1.75 14.82
CA ARG A 114 11.90 -2.93 15.71
C ARG A 114 13.31 -3.53 15.65
N LYS A 115 13.82 -3.92 16.81
CA LYS A 115 15.10 -4.63 16.94
C LYS A 115 14.91 -6.13 17.14
N LEU A 116 13.77 -6.54 17.68
CA LEU A 116 13.45 -7.90 18.06
C LEU A 116 12.05 -8.30 17.63
N GLY A 117 11.83 -9.59 17.51
CA GLY A 117 10.56 -10.20 17.13
C GLY A 117 10.48 -10.50 15.63
N LYS A 118 9.44 -11.24 15.26
CA LYS A 118 9.22 -11.73 13.89
C LYS A 118 9.18 -10.61 12.84
N TYR A 119 8.62 -9.48 13.21
CA TYR A 119 8.40 -8.34 12.32
C TYR A 119 9.45 -7.22 12.48
N ALA A 120 10.62 -7.55 13.03
CA ALA A 120 11.80 -6.69 12.96
C ALA A 120 12.36 -6.64 11.53
N ASP A 121 12.25 -7.72 10.79
CA ASP A 121 12.40 -7.72 9.33
C ASP A 121 11.23 -6.94 8.72
N TRP A 122 11.56 -5.80 8.11
CA TRP A 122 10.59 -4.85 7.59
C TRP A 122 9.78 -5.38 6.39
N GLN A 123 10.26 -6.39 5.67
CA GLN A 123 9.50 -7.00 4.57
C GLN A 123 8.47 -8.01 5.10
N ARG A 124 8.74 -8.61 6.24
CA ARG A 124 8.04 -9.81 6.71
C ARG A 124 6.53 -9.63 6.88
N PHE A 125 6.09 -8.48 7.39
CA PHE A 125 4.66 -8.26 7.62
C PHE A 125 3.85 -8.25 6.32
N GLY A 126 4.33 -7.55 5.29
CA GLY A 126 3.67 -7.52 3.98
C GLY A 126 3.69 -8.87 3.29
N LEU A 127 4.84 -9.55 3.30
CA LEU A 127 4.98 -10.88 2.71
C LEU A 127 4.07 -11.92 3.38
N ASP A 128 3.99 -11.92 4.71
CA ASP A 128 3.11 -12.83 5.44
C ASP A 128 1.62 -12.51 5.18
N MET A 129 1.27 -11.23 5.00
CA MET A 129 -0.11 -10.83 4.66
C MET A 129 -0.50 -11.32 3.28
N VAL A 130 0.33 -11.13 2.27
CA VAL A 130 0.09 -11.62 0.91
C VAL A 130 -0.03 -13.15 0.90
N ARG A 131 0.88 -13.85 1.56
CA ARG A 131 0.82 -15.32 1.66
C ARG A 131 -0.45 -15.82 2.34
N GLU A 132 -0.89 -15.18 3.43
CA GLU A 132 -2.14 -15.57 4.10
C GLU A 132 -3.37 -15.31 3.21
N ILE A 133 -3.42 -14.19 2.51
CA ILE A 133 -4.48 -13.90 1.55
C ILE A 133 -4.46 -14.96 0.44
N ARG A 134 -3.31 -15.19 -0.21
CA ARG A 134 -3.15 -16.18 -1.29
C ARG A 134 -3.58 -17.58 -0.86
N ARG A 135 -3.20 -17.99 0.35
CA ARG A 135 -3.60 -19.28 0.93
C ARG A 135 -5.13 -19.43 1.02
N ARG A 136 -5.86 -18.33 1.29
CA ARG A 136 -7.33 -18.36 1.45
C ARG A 136 -8.08 -18.19 0.15
N VAL A 137 -7.61 -17.36 -0.75
CA VAL A 137 -8.32 -17.06 -2.00
C VAL A 137 -7.91 -18.00 -3.14
N GLY A 138 -6.80 -18.73 -3.01
CA GLY A 138 -6.29 -19.63 -4.04
C GLY A 138 -5.47 -18.90 -5.11
N HIS A 139 -4.96 -19.67 -6.10
CA HIS A 139 -4.00 -19.22 -7.10
C HIS A 139 -4.57 -18.17 -8.07
N ASN A 140 -5.80 -18.36 -8.52
CA ASN A 140 -6.39 -17.60 -9.63
C ASN A 140 -7.14 -16.31 -9.22
N TYR A 141 -7.06 -15.92 -7.94
CA TYR A 141 -7.73 -14.71 -7.47
C TYR A 141 -6.77 -13.53 -7.42
N PRO A 142 -7.00 -12.44 -8.17
CA PRO A 142 -6.06 -11.33 -8.27
C PRO A 142 -5.80 -10.64 -6.92
N ILE A 143 -4.53 -10.40 -6.64
CA ILE A 143 -4.06 -9.60 -5.50
C ILE A 143 -3.27 -8.41 -6.06
N MET A 144 -3.83 -7.22 -5.91
CA MET A 144 -3.17 -5.96 -6.23
C MET A 144 -2.52 -5.38 -4.97
N TYR A 145 -1.40 -4.69 -5.13
CA TYR A 145 -0.71 -4.04 -4.02
C TYR A 145 -0.38 -2.58 -4.37
N ARG A 146 -0.91 -1.63 -3.60
CA ARG A 146 -0.52 -0.23 -3.72
C ARG A 146 0.72 0.02 -2.88
N ILE A 147 1.72 0.62 -3.49
CA ILE A 147 3.02 0.86 -2.87
C ILE A 147 3.59 2.20 -3.32
N ASP A 148 4.21 2.94 -2.42
CA ASP A 148 5.07 4.05 -2.80
C ASP A 148 6.44 3.53 -3.24
N LEU A 149 6.93 4.01 -4.36
CA LEU A 149 8.30 3.73 -4.80
C LEU A 149 9.33 4.37 -3.85
N SER A 150 9.01 5.54 -3.31
CA SER A 150 9.79 6.26 -2.31
C SER A 150 8.88 7.14 -1.45
N LEU A 151 9.24 7.34 -0.18
CA LEU A 151 8.63 8.39 0.64
C LEU A 151 8.95 9.80 0.12
N ALA A 152 9.96 9.95 -0.73
CA ALA A 152 10.42 11.20 -1.31
C ALA A 152 10.70 12.33 -0.29
N LEU A 153 10.99 11.97 0.96
CA LEU A 153 11.20 12.93 2.04
C LEU A 153 12.59 13.58 1.96
N ASN A 154 13.61 12.82 1.52
CA ASN A 154 14.95 13.37 1.28
C ASN A 154 14.94 14.38 0.13
N GLU A 155 14.25 14.07 -0.95
CA GLU A 155 14.08 14.94 -2.12
C GLU A 155 13.25 16.17 -1.77
N THR A 156 12.27 16.02 -0.89
CA THR A 156 11.38 17.11 -0.45
C THR A 156 12.08 18.09 0.49
N TYR A 157 12.80 17.58 1.50
CA TYR A 157 13.31 18.39 2.61
C TYR A 157 14.84 18.56 2.58
N GLY A 158 15.55 17.70 1.84
CA GLY A 158 17.01 17.78 1.69
C GLY A 158 17.74 17.84 3.04
N GLY A 159 18.69 18.74 3.17
CA GLY A 159 19.46 18.95 4.41
C GLY A 159 18.65 19.38 5.64
N ARG A 160 17.41 19.82 5.46
CA ARG A 160 16.53 20.18 6.58
C ARG A 160 16.09 18.97 7.39
N MET A 161 16.18 17.76 6.84
CA MET A 161 15.81 16.53 7.56
C MET A 161 16.60 16.34 8.86
N ASP A 162 17.86 16.77 8.91
CA ASP A 162 18.68 16.73 10.12
C ASP A 162 18.29 17.78 11.15
N GLN A 163 17.81 18.92 10.69
CA GLN A 163 17.47 20.06 11.53
C GLN A 163 16.10 19.91 12.20
N VAL A 164 15.22 19.10 11.60
CA VAL A 164 13.86 18.87 12.11
C VAL A 164 13.76 17.49 12.77
N ALA A 165 13.69 17.46 14.09
CA ALA A 165 13.71 16.22 14.87
C ALA A 165 12.63 15.20 14.46
N SER A 166 11.45 15.67 14.00
CA SER A 166 10.37 14.82 13.51
C SER A 166 10.69 14.15 12.17
N LEU A 167 11.54 14.74 11.34
CA LEU A 167 11.93 14.23 10.02
C LEU A 167 13.18 13.36 10.04
N LYS A 168 14.08 13.58 11.01
CA LYS A 168 15.38 12.88 11.10
C LYS A 168 15.26 11.36 11.03
N LYS A 169 14.21 10.78 11.63
CA LYS A 169 13.95 9.32 11.63
C LYS A 169 13.60 8.76 10.25
N PHE A 170 13.13 9.57 9.32
CA PHE A 170 12.73 9.14 7.97
C PHE A 170 13.92 8.93 7.03
N LYS A 171 15.11 9.42 7.38
CA LYS A 171 16.35 9.16 6.61
C LYS A 171 16.62 7.67 6.37
N ASN A 172 16.16 6.81 7.28
CA ASN A 172 16.34 5.37 7.19
C ASN A 172 15.18 4.67 6.45
N GLY A 173 14.38 5.40 5.69
CA GLY A 173 13.37 4.83 4.82
C GLY A 173 13.98 3.87 3.79
N ARG A 174 13.17 2.98 3.24
CA ARG A 174 13.64 2.12 2.14
C ARG A 174 13.99 2.98 0.93
N SER A 175 15.09 2.64 0.26
CA SER A 175 15.49 3.24 -1.01
C SER A 175 14.63 2.72 -2.16
N VAL A 176 14.71 3.36 -3.33
CA VAL A 176 14.05 2.86 -4.55
C VAL A 176 14.50 1.43 -4.88
N ALA A 177 15.80 1.14 -4.83
CA ALA A 177 16.32 -0.21 -5.07
C ALA A 177 15.74 -1.24 -4.09
N GLU A 178 15.71 -0.93 -2.79
CA GLU A 178 15.10 -1.80 -1.78
C GLU A 178 13.59 -1.98 -1.97
N THR A 179 12.91 -0.93 -2.48
CA THR A 179 11.48 -1.04 -2.81
C THR A 179 11.28 -2.00 -3.98
N LEU A 180 12.08 -1.89 -5.03
CA LEU A 180 12.04 -2.80 -6.19
C LEU A 180 12.33 -4.26 -5.79
N ASP A 181 13.35 -4.51 -4.97
CA ASP A 181 13.63 -5.84 -4.42
C ASP A 181 12.45 -6.38 -3.57
N TYR A 182 11.82 -5.51 -2.79
CA TYR A 182 10.64 -5.88 -2.02
C TYR A 182 9.45 -6.22 -2.92
N MET A 183 9.24 -5.48 -4.01
CA MET A 183 8.20 -5.76 -4.99
C MET A 183 8.43 -7.12 -5.67
N GLU A 184 9.67 -7.48 -6.02
CA GLU A 184 9.99 -8.83 -6.50
C GLU A 184 9.59 -9.92 -5.47
N ASN A 185 9.90 -9.68 -4.19
CA ASN A 185 9.52 -10.61 -3.12
C ASN A 185 8.01 -10.69 -2.91
N LEU A 186 7.27 -9.59 -3.12
CA LEU A 186 5.81 -9.56 -3.09
C LEU A 186 5.23 -10.38 -4.27
N VAL A 187 5.78 -10.27 -5.48
CA VAL A 187 5.38 -11.12 -6.63
C VAL A 187 5.59 -12.59 -6.30
N LYS A 188 6.77 -12.96 -5.78
CA LYS A 188 7.05 -14.35 -5.33
C LYS A 188 6.12 -14.81 -4.22
N ALA A 189 5.60 -13.91 -3.39
CA ALA A 189 4.62 -14.20 -2.34
C ALA A 189 3.19 -14.34 -2.89
N GLY A 190 2.91 -13.84 -4.11
CA GLY A 190 1.64 -14.01 -4.80
C GLY A 190 0.91 -12.71 -5.15
N VAL A 191 1.57 -11.56 -5.17
CA VAL A 191 1.02 -10.33 -5.76
C VAL A 191 1.00 -10.47 -7.27
N ASP A 192 -0.08 -10.06 -7.91
CA ASP A 192 -0.28 -10.18 -9.37
C ASP A 192 -0.05 -8.85 -10.10
N LEU A 193 -0.34 -7.72 -9.47
CA LEU A 193 -0.20 -6.39 -10.07
C LEU A 193 0.04 -5.32 -9.00
N PHE A 194 0.63 -4.20 -9.42
CA PHE A 194 0.92 -3.08 -8.54
C PHE A 194 0.25 -1.79 -8.99
N ASP A 195 -0.14 -0.96 -8.03
CA ASP A 195 -0.42 0.45 -8.17
C ASP A 195 0.73 1.21 -7.50
N VAL A 196 1.47 2.00 -8.29
CA VAL A 196 2.72 2.61 -7.84
C VAL A 196 2.56 4.11 -7.67
N ASP A 197 2.86 4.58 -6.48
CA ASP A 197 2.70 5.97 -6.07
C ASP A 197 3.99 6.52 -5.45
N ILE A 198 3.95 7.71 -4.88
CA ILE A 198 5.09 8.38 -4.24
C ILE A 198 4.64 9.24 -3.07
N GLY A 199 5.48 9.33 -2.04
CA GLY A 199 5.25 10.20 -0.89
C GLY A 199 4.40 9.59 0.21
N CYS A 200 4.08 10.40 1.22
CA CYS A 200 3.29 9.98 2.39
C CYS A 200 2.58 11.19 3.01
N TYR A 201 1.93 11.01 4.15
CA TYR A 201 1.27 12.09 4.88
C TYR A 201 2.20 13.28 5.23
N ASP A 202 3.48 13.02 5.46
CA ASP A 202 4.44 14.07 5.84
C ASP A 202 4.83 14.98 4.66
N ASN A 203 4.53 14.57 3.41
CA ASN A 203 4.61 15.39 2.20
C ASN A 203 3.37 15.20 1.32
N TRP A 204 2.22 15.48 1.91
CA TRP A 204 0.86 15.20 1.42
C TRP A 204 0.59 15.60 -0.03
N TRP A 205 1.24 16.66 -0.51
CA TRP A 205 1.12 17.13 -1.90
C TRP A 205 1.71 16.18 -2.96
N LEU A 206 2.46 15.14 -2.57
CA LEU A 206 2.89 14.09 -3.50
C LEU A 206 1.83 13.04 -3.70
N PRO A 207 1.30 12.35 -2.66
CA PRO A 207 0.18 11.43 -2.85
C PRO A 207 -1.07 12.10 -3.45
N HIS A 208 -1.26 13.40 -3.18
CA HIS A 208 -2.39 14.19 -3.66
C HIS A 208 -1.91 15.43 -4.40
N PRO A 209 -1.41 15.29 -5.63
CA PRO A 209 -0.80 16.38 -6.37
C PRO A 209 -1.79 17.52 -6.62
N PRO A 210 -1.44 18.77 -6.19
CA PRO A 210 -2.31 19.92 -6.33
C PRO A 210 -2.49 20.33 -7.79
N ALA A 211 -3.47 21.21 -8.05
CA ALA A 211 -3.83 21.66 -9.39
C ALA A 211 -2.65 22.20 -10.21
N GLY A 212 -1.70 22.87 -9.56
CA GLY A 212 -0.52 23.46 -10.22
C GLY A 212 0.54 22.46 -10.67
N MET A 213 0.47 21.17 -10.28
CA MET A 213 1.38 20.16 -10.80
C MET A 213 0.99 19.70 -12.20
N PRO A 214 1.94 19.32 -13.06
CA PRO A 214 1.63 18.83 -14.41
C PRO A 214 0.75 17.58 -14.40
N ALA A 215 -0.09 17.43 -15.44
CA ALA A 215 -0.85 16.20 -15.66
C ALA A 215 0.11 15.02 -15.91
N GLY A 216 -0.15 13.87 -15.30
CA GLY A 216 0.69 12.69 -15.41
C GLY A 216 2.06 12.83 -14.73
N CYS A 217 2.19 13.72 -13.72
CA CYS A 217 3.47 14.05 -13.09
C CYS A 217 4.24 12.85 -12.51
N PHE A 218 3.56 11.74 -12.23
CA PHE A 218 4.19 10.54 -11.64
C PHE A 218 4.32 9.36 -12.62
N LEU A 219 4.05 9.55 -13.90
CA LEU A 219 4.29 8.51 -14.92
C LEU A 219 5.73 7.95 -14.90
N PRO A 220 6.79 8.75 -14.67
CA PRO A 220 8.14 8.21 -14.52
C PRO A 220 8.29 7.19 -13.39
N VAL A 221 7.47 7.28 -12.34
CA VAL A 221 7.51 6.37 -11.18
C VAL A 221 7.04 4.96 -11.56
N SER A 222 5.93 4.84 -12.30
CA SER A 222 5.44 3.55 -12.81
C SER A 222 6.37 2.98 -13.88
N ARG A 223 6.92 3.81 -14.76
CA ARG A 223 7.89 3.39 -15.77
C ARG A 223 9.12 2.72 -15.16
N ILE A 224 9.71 3.27 -14.10
CA ILE A 224 10.85 2.68 -13.37
C ILE A 224 10.53 1.23 -12.95
N VAL A 225 9.33 0.99 -12.44
CA VAL A 225 8.92 -0.35 -11.99
C VAL A 225 8.71 -1.30 -13.17
N LYS A 226 8.06 -0.84 -14.24
CA LYS A 226 7.88 -1.64 -15.46
C LYS A 226 9.21 -2.05 -16.08
N GLU A 227 10.12 -1.11 -16.26
CA GLU A 227 11.46 -1.36 -16.79
C GLU A 227 12.23 -2.36 -15.93
N HIS A 228 12.16 -2.21 -14.61
CA HIS A 228 12.79 -3.14 -13.67
C HIS A 228 12.27 -4.57 -13.82
N PHE A 229 10.94 -4.75 -13.87
CA PHE A 229 10.34 -6.07 -14.03
C PHE A 229 10.67 -6.68 -15.40
N ALA A 230 10.64 -5.88 -16.46
CA ALA A 230 11.00 -6.33 -17.80
C ALA A 230 12.46 -6.78 -17.89
N GLN A 231 13.41 -5.97 -17.38
CA GLN A 231 14.85 -6.28 -17.36
C GLN A 231 15.17 -7.55 -16.56
N LYS A 232 14.45 -7.78 -15.48
CA LYS A 232 14.62 -8.95 -14.61
C LYS A 232 13.82 -10.18 -15.07
N GLY A 233 12.95 -10.04 -16.07
CA GLY A 233 12.04 -11.10 -16.51
C GLY A 233 11.05 -11.53 -15.44
N ILE A 234 10.64 -10.60 -14.54
CA ILE A 234 9.72 -10.90 -13.45
C ILE A 234 8.32 -11.12 -14.03
N ARG A 235 7.71 -12.24 -13.66
CA ARG A 235 6.36 -12.62 -14.09
C ARG A 235 5.42 -12.72 -12.89
N SER A 236 4.16 -12.35 -13.12
CA SER A 236 3.11 -12.52 -12.13
C SER A 236 2.81 -14.00 -11.87
N ASN A 237 2.02 -14.26 -10.86
CA ASN A 237 1.52 -15.61 -10.54
C ASN A 237 0.75 -16.28 -11.71
N ALA A 238 0.20 -15.49 -12.63
CA ALA A 238 -0.44 -15.97 -13.86
C ALA A 238 0.55 -16.24 -15.02
N GLY A 239 1.85 -16.04 -14.82
CA GLY A 239 2.89 -16.26 -15.83
C GLY A 239 3.00 -15.14 -16.89
N VAL A 240 2.25 -14.06 -16.73
CA VAL A 240 2.29 -12.87 -17.60
C VAL A 240 3.19 -11.79 -17.01
N GLU A 241 3.48 -10.75 -17.77
CA GLU A 241 4.13 -9.54 -17.22
C GLU A 241 3.34 -9.02 -16.03
N VAL A 242 4.04 -8.46 -15.04
CA VAL A 242 3.40 -7.89 -13.86
C VAL A 242 2.82 -6.52 -14.26
N PRO A 243 1.49 -6.36 -14.29
CA PRO A 243 0.90 -5.08 -14.63
C PRO A 243 1.23 -4.01 -13.59
N VAL A 244 1.48 -2.79 -14.06
CA VAL A 244 1.77 -1.62 -13.23
C VAL A 244 0.80 -0.50 -13.55
N VAL A 245 -0.03 -0.15 -12.58
CA VAL A 245 -0.96 0.97 -12.64
C VAL A 245 -0.25 2.25 -12.22
N ALA A 246 -0.42 3.32 -12.98
CA ALA A 246 0.09 4.64 -12.66
C ALA A 246 -0.98 5.49 -11.99
N VAL A 247 -0.53 6.41 -11.13
CA VAL A 247 -1.35 7.43 -10.47
C VAL A 247 -0.70 8.82 -10.63
N GLY A 248 -1.43 9.87 -10.27
CA GLY A 248 -0.92 11.24 -10.24
C GLY A 248 -1.43 12.12 -11.39
N LYS A 249 -2.55 12.79 -11.16
CA LYS A 249 -3.19 13.73 -12.11
C LYS A 249 -3.45 13.14 -13.49
N LEU A 250 -4.02 11.94 -13.54
CA LEU A 250 -4.41 11.23 -14.74
C LEU A 250 -5.90 11.43 -15.11
N GLY A 251 -6.48 12.58 -14.75
CA GLY A 251 -7.86 12.94 -15.06
C GLY A 251 -8.08 13.41 -16.52
N TYR A 252 -7.08 13.27 -17.39
CA TYR A 252 -7.10 13.72 -18.80
C TYR A 252 -6.95 12.51 -19.72
N PRO A 253 -7.99 12.14 -20.50
CA PRO A 253 -7.97 10.93 -21.32
C PRO A 253 -6.80 10.83 -22.30
N ASP A 254 -6.41 11.95 -22.92
CA ASP A 254 -5.28 12.03 -23.84
C ASP A 254 -3.93 11.76 -23.15
N VAL A 255 -3.78 12.15 -21.88
CA VAL A 255 -2.60 11.84 -21.09
C VAL A 255 -2.55 10.36 -20.77
N CYS A 256 -3.69 9.78 -20.38
CA CYS A 256 -3.79 8.35 -20.09
C CYS A 256 -3.49 7.51 -21.35
N GLU A 257 -4.06 7.88 -22.49
CA GLU A 257 -3.81 7.16 -23.74
C GLU A 257 -2.34 7.22 -24.15
N ARG A 258 -1.70 8.38 -24.04
CA ARG A 258 -0.25 8.50 -24.30
C ARG A 258 0.60 7.66 -23.34
N ALA A 259 0.23 7.63 -22.06
CA ALA A 259 0.93 6.83 -21.05
C ALA A 259 0.87 5.33 -21.37
N LEU A 260 -0.32 4.82 -21.72
CA LEU A 260 -0.53 3.42 -22.13
C LEU A 260 0.25 3.10 -23.41
N ARG A 261 0.13 3.92 -24.45
CA ARG A 261 0.83 3.74 -25.74
C ARG A 261 2.36 3.88 -25.58
N GLY A 262 2.82 4.75 -24.69
CA GLY A 262 4.23 4.96 -24.37
C GLY A 262 4.84 3.88 -23.47
N GLY A 263 4.03 2.97 -22.93
CA GLY A 263 4.50 1.92 -22.03
C GLY A 263 4.87 2.42 -20.64
N ASP A 264 4.34 3.56 -20.20
CA ASP A 264 4.57 4.09 -18.85
C ASP A 264 3.81 3.29 -17.78
N CYS A 265 2.69 2.70 -18.16
CA CYS A 265 1.81 1.88 -17.31
C CYS A 265 1.01 0.89 -18.15
N ASP A 266 0.20 0.06 -17.48
CA ASP A 266 -0.73 -0.92 -18.09
C ASP A 266 -2.17 -0.56 -17.85
#